data_c3eb6091433f6a6bfcd182c1fc7c87dc
#
_entry.id   c3eb6091433f6a6bfcd182c1fc7c87dc
#
_cell.length_a   1.000
_cell.length_b   1.000
_cell.length_c   1.000
_cell.angle_alpha   90.00
_cell.angle_beta   90.00
_cell.angle_gamma   90.00
#
_symmetry.space_group_name_H-M   'P 1'
#
loop_
_entity.id
_entity.type
_entity.pdbx_description
1 polymer ?
#
loop_
_entity_poly.entity_id
_entity_poly.type
_entity_poly.pdbx_seq_one_letter_code
_entity_poly.pdbx_strand_id
1 'polypeptide(L)'
;DIDGGVSVYRTGDIIINELDIEAEGSRLSIERFSMNNIPLLPYEEASIPDYDSEFILEKLTIALSPYDPTLAEYHMMLNMLGINDITINANSIASHRNVGDRYRQVSTADIELVGLGVIESYGDLEYLKPTYHMINQSDFENIEPDQALLMLSSLGGGIFLNSFELSYSDKGLMDYALSLAGQTSGMTRGDIADMSVMMMQAELMQYPDLANMVIPPLEQFIKRGGQLVVSIEP
;
A
#
# COMPACT_ATOMS: atom_id res chain seq x y z
N ASP A 1 7.72 -32.64 -34.99
CA ASP A 1 8.38 -31.34 -34.96
C ASP A 1 7.30 -30.27 -34.94
N ILE A 2 6.91 -29.84 -33.74
CA ILE A 2 6.10 -28.63 -33.54
C ILE A 2 7.11 -27.55 -33.16
N ASP A 3 7.71 -26.97 -34.19
CA ASP A 3 8.56 -25.80 -34.09
C ASP A 3 7.66 -24.55 -34.09
N GLY A 4 7.00 -24.34 -33.03
CA GLY A 4 6.22 -23.18 -32.72
C GLY A 4 6.02 -23.20 -31.23
N GLY A 5 6.95 -22.61 -30.47
CA GLY A 5 6.87 -22.48 -29.03
C GLY A 5 5.65 -21.68 -28.63
N VAL A 6 4.53 -22.35 -28.43
CA VAL A 6 3.38 -21.78 -27.77
C VAL A 6 3.73 -21.76 -26.28
N SER A 7 4.21 -20.62 -25.80
CA SER A 7 4.33 -20.39 -24.37
C SER A 7 2.92 -20.40 -23.78
N VAL A 8 2.55 -21.50 -23.15
CA VAL A 8 1.27 -21.62 -22.44
C VAL A 8 1.44 -20.90 -21.10
N TYR A 9 0.90 -19.70 -21.00
CA TYR A 9 0.75 -19.03 -19.73
C TYR A 9 -0.28 -19.76 -18.91
N ARG A 10 0.10 -20.16 -17.71
CA ARG A 10 -0.84 -20.65 -16.72
C ARG A 10 -1.15 -19.53 -15.76
N THR A 11 -2.42 -19.23 -15.57
CA THR A 11 -2.91 -18.49 -14.43
C THR A 11 -3.14 -19.48 -13.29
N GLY A 12 -2.80 -19.09 -12.09
CA GLY A 12 -3.06 -19.88 -10.87
C GLY A 12 -3.97 -19.13 -9.93
N ASP A 13 -4.72 -19.89 -9.15
CA ASP A 13 -5.52 -19.37 -8.06
C ASP A 13 -4.97 -19.92 -6.74
N ILE A 14 -4.89 -19.05 -5.74
CA ILE A 14 -4.56 -19.44 -4.37
C ILE A 14 -5.77 -19.05 -3.52
N ILE A 15 -6.33 -20.01 -2.80
CA ILE A 15 -7.44 -19.77 -1.89
C ILE A 15 -7.12 -20.41 -0.56
N ILE A 16 -7.16 -19.62 0.50
CA ILE A 16 -7.05 -20.07 1.89
C ILE A 16 -8.31 -19.62 2.60
N ASN A 17 -9.03 -20.55 3.21
CA ASN A 17 -10.18 -20.25 4.05
C ASN A 17 -9.86 -20.72 5.48
N GLU A 18 -10.20 -19.88 6.45
CA GLU A 18 -10.13 -20.20 7.89
C GLU A 18 -8.74 -20.65 8.34
N LEU A 19 -7.74 -19.79 8.18
CA LEU A 19 -6.43 -19.97 8.79
C LEU A 19 -6.46 -19.40 10.21
N ASP A 20 -6.01 -20.20 11.20
CA ASP A 20 -5.87 -19.78 12.59
C ASP A 20 -4.55 -20.30 13.14
N ILE A 21 -3.69 -19.38 13.56
CA ILE A 21 -2.36 -19.69 14.10
C ILE A 21 -2.26 -19.04 15.47
N GLU A 22 -1.95 -19.82 16.48
CA GLU A 22 -1.65 -19.36 17.84
C GLU A 22 -0.23 -19.72 18.21
N ALA A 23 0.54 -18.73 18.67
CA ALA A 23 1.91 -18.90 19.14
C ALA A 23 2.16 -17.93 20.32
N GLU A 24 2.65 -18.48 21.43
CA GLU A 24 3.02 -17.70 22.64
C GLU A 24 1.89 -16.79 23.16
N GLY A 25 0.63 -17.19 22.94
CA GLY A 25 -0.56 -16.44 23.32
C GLY A 25 -0.94 -15.30 22.38
N SER A 26 -0.18 -15.07 21.33
CA SER A 26 -0.59 -14.22 20.19
C SER A 26 -1.36 -15.06 19.19
N ARG A 27 -2.35 -14.46 18.54
CA ARG A 27 -3.20 -15.15 17.56
C ARG A 27 -3.23 -14.37 16.26
N LEU A 28 -3.08 -15.08 15.16
CA LEU A 28 -3.32 -14.58 13.81
C LEU A 28 -4.41 -15.43 13.17
N SER A 29 -5.47 -14.81 12.73
CA SER A 29 -6.54 -15.49 12.01
C SER A 29 -6.86 -14.80 10.70
N ILE A 30 -7.21 -15.56 9.67
CA ILE A 30 -7.64 -15.09 8.36
C ILE A 30 -8.96 -15.80 8.05
N GLU A 31 -10.03 -15.05 7.79
CA GLU A 31 -11.30 -15.64 7.36
C GLU A 31 -11.19 -16.12 5.91
N ARG A 32 -10.66 -15.27 5.03
CA ARG A 32 -10.43 -15.62 3.63
C ARG A 32 -9.25 -14.89 3.06
N PHE A 33 -8.43 -15.62 2.33
CA PHE A 33 -7.41 -15.08 1.44
C PHE A 33 -7.59 -15.70 0.07
N SER A 34 -7.66 -14.89 -0.97
CA SER A 34 -7.66 -15.39 -2.34
C SER A 34 -6.85 -14.49 -3.26
N MET A 35 -6.14 -15.12 -4.16
CA MET A 35 -5.47 -14.49 -5.31
C MET A 35 -5.89 -15.26 -6.55
N ASN A 36 -6.54 -14.59 -7.46
CA ASN A 36 -7.09 -15.19 -8.68
C ASN A 36 -6.33 -14.70 -9.91
N ASN A 37 -6.17 -15.58 -10.90
CA ASN A 37 -5.55 -15.27 -12.19
C ASN A 37 -4.14 -14.69 -12.08
N ILE A 38 -3.34 -15.18 -11.13
CA ILE A 38 -1.93 -14.78 -11.05
C ILE A 38 -1.20 -15.31 -12.28
N PRO A 39 -0.57 -14.46 -13.10
CA PRO A 39 0.22 -14.94 -14.21
C PRO A 39 1.47 -15.66 -13.69
N LEU A 40 1.52 -16.97 -13.87
CA LEU A 40 2.73 -17.76 -13.63
C LEU A 40 3.62 -17.61 -14.88
N LEU A 41 4.44 -16.58 -14.91
CA LEU A 41 5.27 -16.25 -16.06
C LEU A 41 6.55 -17.08 -16.02
N PRO A 42 6.88 -17.82 -17.10
CA PRO A 42 8.28 -18.09 -17.39
C PRO A 42 8.92 -16.77 -17.83
N TYR A 43 10.04 -16.42 -17.24
CA TYR A 43 10.75 -15.14 -17.41
C TYR A 43 11.36 -14.89 -18.81
N GLU A 44 11.05 -15.69 -19.81
CA GLU A 44 11.69 -15.62 -21.12
C GLU A 44 10.73 -15.10 -22.21
N GLU A 45 11.06 -13.92 -22.71
CA GLU A 45 10.74 -13.27 -24.00
C GLU A 45 9.32 -13.32 -24.60
N ALA A 46 8.35 -13.98 -24.02
CA ALA A 46 7.01 -14.02 -24.57
C ALA A 46 6.20 -12.79 -24.20
N SER A 47 5.37 -12.29 -25.12
CA SER A 47 4.42 -11.23 -24.83
C SER A 47 3.46 -11.67 -23.73
N ILE A 48 3.33 -10.88 -22.67
CA ILE A 48 2.39 -11.15 -21.59
C ILE A 48 0.97 -11.03 -22.16
N PRO A 49 0.10 -12.04 -22.00
CA PRO A 49 -1.28 -11.96 -22.47
C PRO A 49 -2.07 -10.93 -21.68
N ASP A 50 -3.21 -10.53 -22.21
CA ASP A 50 -4.19 -9.77 -21.46
C ASP A 50 -4.73 -10.64 -20.32
N TYR A 51 -4.78 -10.08 -19.11
CA TYR A 51 -5.36 -10.76 -17.95
C TYR A 51 -5.97 -9.76 -16.96
N ASP A 52 -6.86 -10.26 -16.14
CA ASP A 52 -7.37 -9.57 -14.96
C ASP A 52 -7.01 -10.41 -13.74
N SER A 53 -6.47 -9.78 -12.71
CA SER A 53 -6.15 -10.44 -11.43
C SER A 53 -6.93 -9.79 -10.30
N GLU A 54 -7.23 -10.60 -9.30
CA GLU A 54 -7.92 -10.15 -8.10
C GLU A 54 -7.20 -10.69 -6.87
N PHE A 55 -7.07 -9.85 -5.87
CA PHE A 55 -6.59 -10.19 -4.54
C PHE A 55 -7.65 -9.82 -3.52
N ILE A 56 -7.97 -10.73 -2.61
CA ILE A 56 -8.92 -10.52 -1.52
C ILE A 56 -8.31 -11.03 -0.22
N LEU A 57 -8.33 -10.20 0.81
CA LEU A 57 -8.01 -10.56 2.19
C LEU A 57 -9.16 -10.11 3.07
N GLU A 58 -9.91 -11.07 3.62
CA GLU A 58 -11.03 -10.81 4.51
C GLU A 58 -10.62 -11.16 5.94
N LYS A 59 -10.79 -10.16 6.83
CA LYS A 59 -10.58 -10.30 8.27
C LYS A 59 -9.26 -10.99 8.66
N LEU A 60 -8.15 -10.46 8.20
CA LEU A 60 -6.89 -10.74 8.89
C LEU A 60 -6.96 -10.10 10.27
N THR A 61 -7.05 -10.91 11.31
CA THR A 61 -7.08 -10.43 12.70
C THR A 61 -5.80 -10.82 13.42
N ILE A 62 -5.18 -9.83 14.05
CA ILE A 62 -3.95 -10.00 14.83
C ILE A 62 -4.24 -9.60 16.27
N ALA A 63 -4.19 -10.57 17.17
CA ALA A 63 -4.26 -10.37 18.62
C ALA A 63 -2.88 -10.59 19.24
N LEU A 64 -2.32 -9.55 19.86
CA LEU A 64 -0.97 -9.63 20.45
C LEU A 64 -1.06 -10.16 21.88
N SER A 65 -0.13 -11.05 22.25
CA SER A 65 -0.02 -11.56 23.59
C SER A 65 0.52 -10.49 24.55
N PRO A 66 -0.13 -10.28 25.71
CA PRO A 66 0.43 -9.44 26.78
C PRO A 66 1.63 -10.10 27.47
N TYR A 67 1.85 -11.40 27.24
CA TYR A 67 2.89 -12.20 27.90
C TYR A 67 4.15 -12.34 27.06
N ASP A 68 4.12 -11.96 25.78
CA ASP A 68 5.30 -11.93 24.93
C ASP A 68 6.11 -10.66 25.24
N PRO A 69 7.31 -10.76 25.81
CA PRO A 69 8.10 -9.59 26.20
C PRO A 69 8.52 -8.73 25.00
N THR A 70 8.58 -9.29 23.79
CA THR A 70 8.93 -8.55 22.58
C THR A 70 7.74 -7.74 22.04
N LEU A 71 6.51 -8.14 22.33
CA LEU A 71 5.27 -7.52 21.88
C LEU A 71 4.52 -6.77 23.00
N ALA A 72 4.97 -6.89 24.26
CA ALA A 72 4.29 -6.32 25.42
C ALA A 72 4.11 -4.81 25.33
N GLU A 73 5.10 -4.10 24.78
CA GLU A 73 5.02 -2.63 24.59
C GLU A 73 3.93 -2.29 23.56
N TYR A 74 3.89 -2.98 22.44
CA TYR A 74 2.86 -2.78 21.40
C TYR A 74 1.47 -3.15 21.91
N HIS A 75 1.34 -4.26 22.65
CA HIS A 75 0.09 -4.66 23.27
C HIS A 75 -0.40 -3.60 24.26
N MET A 76 0.48 -3.08 25.12
CA MET A 76 0.13 -2.02 26.06
C MET A 76 -0.31 -0.74 25.33
N MET A 77 0.39 -0.37 24.27
CA MET A 77 0.06 0.80 23.44
C MET A 77 -1.32 0.65 22.79
N LEU A 78 -1.61 -0.50 22.18
CA LEU A 78 -2.92 -0.78 21.59
C LEU A 78 -4.04 -0.75 22.62
N ASN A 79 -3.83 -1.36 23.79
CA ASN A 79 -4.80 -1.32 24.88
C ASN A 79 -5.08 0.10 25.41
N MET A 80 -4.05 0.94 25.50
CA MET A 80 -4.24 2.37 25.85
C MET A 80 -5.13 3.10 24.85
N LEU A 81 -5.13 2.67 23.61
CA LEU A 81 -5.98 3.16 22.52
C LEU A 81 -7.35 2.47 22.48
N GLY A 82 -7.62 1.51 23.36
CA GLY A 82 -8.85 0.71 23.34
C GLY A 82 -8.92 -0.31 22.22
N ILE A 83 -7.79 -0.64 21.58
CA ILE A 83 -7.66 -1.59 20.49
C ILE A 83 -7.17 -2.91 21.09
N ASN A 84 -8.03 -3.94 21.10
CA ASN A 84 -7.64 -5.27 21.55
C ASN A 84 -7.01 -6.09 20.43
N ASP A 85 -7.61 -5.99 19.24
CA ASP A 85 -7.22 -6.74 18.05
C ASP A 85 -7.13 -5.79 16.85
N ILE A 86 -6.15 -6.01 15.99
CA ILE A 86 -6.04 -5.31 14.72
C ILE A 86 -6.72 -6.18 13.65
N THR A 87 -7.75 -5.65 13.00
CA THR A 87 -8.42 -6.34 11.89
C THR A 87 -8.21 -5.57 10.60
N ILE A 88 -7.76 -6.28 9.56
CA ILE A 88 -7.44 -5.74 8.24
C ILE A 88 -8.29 -6.46 7.20
N ASN A 89 -8.93 -5.68 6.34
CA ASN A 89 -9.49 -6.14 5.06
C ASN A 89 -8.67 -5.52 3.94
N ALA A 90 -8.44 -6.25 2.87
CA ALA A 90 -7.84 -5.70 1.66
C ALA A 90 -8.43 -6.33 0.42
N ASN A 91 -8.62 -5.52 -0.60
CA ASN A 91 -9.06 -5.94 -1.92
C ASN A 91 -8.25 -5.21 -2.98
N SER A 92 -7.89 -5.90 -4.05
CA SER A 92 -7.23 -5.28 -5.19
C SER A 92 -7.63 -5.98 -6.48
N ILE A 93 -7.93 -5.18 -7.49
CA ILE A 93 -8.20 -5.65 -8.85
C ILE A 93 -7.21 -4.97 -9.78
N ALA A 94 -6.54 -5.76 -10.61
CA ALA A 94 -5.66 -5.23 -11.63
C ALA A 94 -5.99 -5.85 -13.00
N SER A 95 -6.00 -5.00 -14.01
CA SER A 95 -6.12 -5.42 -15.39
C SER A 95 -4.84 -5.10 -16.17
N HIS A 96 -4.37 -6.05 -16.93
CA HIS A 96 -3.20 -5.93 -17.78
C HIS A 96 -3.59 -6.13 -19.23
N ARG A 97 -3.22 -5.20 -20.10
CA ARG A 97 -3.58 -5.21 -21.52
C ARG A 97 -2.39 -4.91 -22.41
N ASN A 98 -2.32 -5.62 -23.54
CA ASN A 98 -1.38 -5.30 -24.61
C ASN A 98 -1.92 -4.17 -25.48
N VAL A 99 -1.19 -3.07 -25.58
CA VAL A 99 -1.56 -1.91 -26.39
C VAL A 99 -0.39 -1.56 -27.33
N GLY A 100 -0.31 -2.26 -28.46
CA GLY A 100 0.76 -2.04 -29.44
C GLY A 100 2.15 -2.41 -28.89
N ASP A 101 3.03 -1.42 -28.75
CA ASP A 101 4.37 -1.55 -28.19
C ASP A 101 4.43 -1.39 -26.67
N ARG A 102 3.27 -1.26 -26.02
CA ARG A 102 3.13 -1.01 -24.58
C ARG A 102 2.30 -2.08 -23.89
N TYR A 103 2.47 -2.14 -22.60
CA TYR A 103 1.53 -2.75 -21.67
C TYR A 103 0.81 -1.63 -20.91
N ARG A 104 -0.51 -1.72 -20.77
CA ARG A 104 -1.31 -0.85 -19.91
C ARG A 104 -1.78 -1.65 -18.71
N GLN A 105 -1.54 -1.10 -17.54
CA GLN A 105 -2.01 -1.66 -16.27
C GLN A 105 -2.94 -0.67 -15.61
N VAL A 106 -4.17 -1.10 -15.35
CA VAL A 106 -5.14 -0.37 -14.54
C VAL A 106 -5.37 -1.15 -13.27
N SER A 107 -5.22 -0.51 -12.12
CA SER A 107 -5.39 -1.16 -10.82
C SER A 107 -6.20 -0.29 -9.87
N THR A 108 -6.99 -0.96 -9.05
CA THR A 108 -7.64 -0.40 -7.86
C THR A 108 -7.26 -1.24 -6.66
N ALA A 109 -7.07 -0.61 -5.52
CA ALA A 109 -6.91 -1.33 -4.26
C ALA A 109 -7.56 -0.55 -3.14
N ASP A 110 -8.15 -1.27 -2.19
CA ASP A 110 -8.61 -0.76 -0.91
C ASP A 110 -8.04 -1.60 0.23
N ILE A 111 -7.61 -0.91 1.28
CA ILE A 111 -7.11 -1.53 2.51
C ILE A 111 -7.83 -0.85 3.67
N GLU A 112 -8.59 -1.62 4.41
CA GLU A 112 -9.29 -1.15 5.61
C GLU A 112 -8.60 -1.68 6.87
N LEU A 113 -8.20 -0.75 7.75
CA LEU A 113 -7.97 -1.03 9.16
C LEU A 113 -9.30 -0.80 9.87
N VAL A 114 -9.97 -1.89 10.25
CA VAL A 114 -11.35 -1.83 10.76
C VAL A 114 -11.45 -0.91 11.97
N GLY A 115 -12.32 0.09 11.86
CA GLY A 115 -12.52 1.11 12.89
C GLY A 115 -11.46 2.22 12.97
N LEU A 116 -10.39 2.16 12.16
CA LEU A 116 -9.29 3.11 12.20
C LEU A 116 -9.16 3.94 10.92
N GLY A 117 -9.31 3.32 9.75
CA GLY A 117 -9.21 4.05 8.50
C GLY A 117 -9.26 3.15 7.25
N VAL A 118 -9.41 3.78 6.10
CA VAL A 118 -9.41 3.13 4.78
C VAL A 118 -8.43 3.86 3.86
N ILE A 119 -7.57 3.11 3.22
CA ILE A 119 -6.75 3.58 2.11
C ILE A 119 -7.34 3.03 0.82
N GLU A 120 -7.62 3.90 -0.14
CA GLU A 120 -8.05 3.51 -1.48
C GLU A 120 -7.04 4.05 -2.50
N SER A 121 -6.76 3.26 -3.51
CA SER A 121 -5.87 3.68 -4.60
C SER A 121 -6.43 3.30 -5.96
N TYR A 122 -6.15 4.15 -6.93
CA TYR A 122 -6.38 3.91 -8.35
C TYR A 122 -5.11 4.26 -9.12
N GLY A 123 -4.73 3.43 -10.08
CA GLY A 123 -3.59 3.68 -10.96
C GLY A 123 -3.88 3.23 -12.38
N ASP A 124 -3.53 4.08 -13.34
CA ASP A 124 -3.53 3.78 -14.77
C ASP A 124 -2.15 4.13 -15.34
N LEU A 125 -1.41 3.10 -15.66
CA LEU A 125 -0.02 3.18 -16.07
C LEU A 125 0.18 2.47 -17.42
N GLU A 126 1.03 3.04 -18.25
CA GLU A 126 1.53 2.36 -19.43
C GLU A 126 3.04 2.19 -19.34
N TYR A 127 3.54 1.09 -19.83
CA TYR A 127 4.96 0.76 -19.87
C TYR A 127 5.36 0.37 -21.29
N LEU A 128 6.47 0.89 -21.78
CA LEU A 128 7.12 0.26 -22.94
C LEU A 128 7.45 -1.19 -22.62
N LYS A 129 7.20 -2.13 -23.53
CA LYS A 129 7.46 -3.56 -23.31
C LYS A 129 8.88 -3.86 -22.80
N PRO A 130 9.96 -3.27 -23.36
CA PRO A 130 11.31 -3.47 -22.83
C PRO A 130 11.46 -2.98 -21.39
N THR A 131 10.86 -1.81 -21.04
CA THR A 131 10.89 -1.26 -19.69
C THR A 131 10.18 -2.15 -18.68
N TYR A 132 9.01 -2.68 -19.05
CA TYR A 132 8.26 -3.60 -18.20
C TYR A 132 9.05 -4.89 -17.91
N HIS A 133 9.67 -5.48 -18.93
CA HIS A 133 10.51 -6.66 -18.74
C HIS A 133 11.72 -6.36 -17.85
N MET A 134 12.34 -5.21 -18.01
CA MET A 134 13.48 -4.79 -17.17
C MET A 134 13.06 -4.65 -15.70
N ILE A 135 11.91 -4.04 -15.42
CA ILE A 135 11.38 -3.90 -14.05
C ILE A 135 11.15 -5.29 -13.42
N ASN A 136 10.48 -6.20 -14.14
CA ASN A 136 10.15 -7.52 -13.60
C ASN A 136 11.36 -8.47 -13.46
N GLN A 137 12.45 -8.22 -14.18
CA GLN A 137 13.70 -8.97 -14.05
C GLN A 137 14.64 -8.42 -12.99
N SER A 138 14.32 -7.25 -12.45
CA SER A 138 15.16 -6.58 -11.47
C SER A 138 14.88 -7.09 -10.06
N ASP A 139 15.95 -7.48 -9.39
CA ASP A 139 15.92 -7.88 -7.97
C ASP A 139 15.99 -6.63 -7.09
N PHE A 140 14.84 -5.96 -6.94
CA PHE A 140 14.76 -4.72 -6.14
C PHE A 140 15.05 -4.93 -4.66
N GLU A 141 14.94 -6.15 -4.14
CA GLU A 141 15.19 -6.44 -2.72
C GLU A 141 16.66 -6.30 -2.33
N ASN A 142 17.57 -6.48 -3.30
CA ASN A 142 19.01 -6.45 -3.09
C ASN A 142 19.70 -5.21 -3.68
N ILE A 143 18.93 -4.20 -4.12
CA ILE A 143 19.49 -2.97 -4.71
C ILE A 143 19.67 -1.91 -3.61
N GLU A 144 20.86 -1.31 -3.53
CA GLU A 144 21.12 -0.15 -2.68
C GLU A 144 20.22 1.04 -3.08
N PRO A 145 19.73 1.87 -2.12
CA PRO A 145 18.78 2.96 -2.39
C PRO A 145 19.22 3.91 -3.50
N ASP A 146 20.50 4.24 -3.57
CA ASP A 146 21.05 5.14 -4.61
C ASP A 146 21.02 4.50 -6.00
N GLN A 147 21.25 3.19 -6.08
CA GLN A 147 21.15 2.43 -7.33
C GLN A 147 19.70 2.29 -7.78
N ALA A 148 18.76 2.07 -6.84
CA ALA A 148 17.33 2.04 -7.12
C ALA A 148 16.86 3.37 -7.74
N LEU A 149 17.34 4.49 -7.22
CA LEU A 149 17.00 5.83 -7.70
C LEU A 149 17.56 6.10 -9.10
N LEU A 150 18.80 5.68 -9.38
CA LEU A 150 19.42 5.75 -10.71
C LEU A 150 18.65 4.86 -11.71
N MET A 151 18.26 3.67 -11.30
CA MET A 151 17.49 2.75 -12.13
C MET A 151 16.11 3.33 -12.45
N LEU A 152 15.38 3.82 -11.44
CA LEU A 152 14.09 4.50 -11.64
C LEU A 152 14.21 5.70 -12.58
N SER A 153 15.27 6.50 -12.45
CA SER A 153 15.52 7.62 -13.35
C SER A 153 15.77 7.18 -14.79
N SER A 154 16.45 6.05 -14.99
CA SER A 154 16.69 5.49 -16.33
C SER A 154 15.45 4.87 -16.97
N LEU A 155 14.51 4.37 -16.14
CA LEU A 155 13.25 3.78 -16.56
C LEU A 155 12.17 4.84 -16.88
N GLY A 156 12.34 6.08 -16.36
CA GLY A 156 11.32 7.14 -16.44
C GLY A 156 10.85 7.47 -17.86
N GLY A 157 11.72 7.27 -18.88
CA GLY A 157 11.33 7.44 -20.29
C GLY A 157 10.44 6.32 -20.86
N GLY A 158 10.24 5.22 -20.13
CA GLY A 158 9.44 4.08 -20.57
C GLY A 158 8.20 3.81 -19.72
N ILE A 159 7.89 4.69 -18.76
CA ILE A 159 6.71 4.62 -17.89
C ILE A 159 5.87 5.86 -18.13
N PHE A 160 4.60 5.68 -18.41
CA PHE A 160 3.64 6.76 -18.64
C PHE A 160 2.52 6.64 -17.60
N LEU A 161 2.36 7.67 -16.81
CA LEU A 161 1.28 7.79 -15.84
C LEU A 161 0.11 8.48 -16.52
N ASN A 162 -0.99 7.74 -16.73
CA ASN A 162 -2.23 8.31 -17.29
C ASN A 162 -3.07 8.94 -16.19
N SER A 163 -3.17 8.29 -15.04
CA SER A 163 -3.79 8.86 -13.85
C SER A 163 -3.39 8.07 -12.61
N PHE A 164 -3.40 8.75 -11.48
CA PHE A 164 -3.17 8.16 -10.17
C PHE A 164 -4.02 8.88 -9.13
N GLU A 165 -4.65 8.12 -8.26
CA GLU A 165 -5.34 8.63 -7.09
C GLU A 165 -5.02 7.77 -5.89
N LEU A 166 -4.74 8.42 -4.77
CA LEU A 166 -4.59 7.80 -3.46
C LEU A 166 -5.45 8.57 -2.47
N SER A 167 -6.37 7.89 -1.83
CA SER A 167 -7.17 8.48 -0.77
C SER A 167 -6.95 7.77 0.56
N TYR A 168 -7.01 8.52 1.64
CA TYR A 168 -7.07 8.00 2.99
C TYR A 168 -8.27 8.61 3.71
N SER A 169 -9.17 7.74 4.19
CA SER A 169 -10.32 8.12 5.01
C SER A 169 -10.06 7.72 6.44
N ASP A 170 -9.88 8.73 7.31
CA ASP A 170 -9.68 8.51 8.75
C ASP A 170 -10.99 8.14 9.44
N LYS A 171 -10.98 7.04 10.17
CA LYS A 171 -12.10 6.57 11.01
C LYS A 171 -11.75 6.59 12.51
N GLY A 172 -10.67 7.30 12.86
CA GLY A 172 -10.23 7.44 14.25
C GLY A 172 -8.74 7.23 14.49
N LEU A 173 -7.97 6.73 13.51
CA LEU A 173 -6.54 6.49 13.66
C LEU A 173 -5.79 7.78 14.02
N MET A 174 -6.13 8.91 13.38
CA MET A 174 -5.49 10.19 13.67
C MET A 174 -5.75 10.65 15.11
N ASP A 175 -6.97 10.48 15.58
CA ASP A 175 -7.32 10.83 16.97
C ASP A 175 -6.56 9.96 17.98
N TYR A 176 -6.41 8.67 17.69
CA TYR A 176 -5.61 7.76 18.51
C TYR A 176 -4.13 8.16 18.51
N ALA A 177 -3.54 8.38 17.34
CA ALA A 177 -2.12 8.73 17.20
C ALA A 177 -1.78 10.04 17.94
N LEU A 178 -2.60 11.09 17.76
CA LEU A 178 -2.39 12.38 18.43
C LEU A 178 -2.62 12.28 19.94
N SER A 179 -3.60 11.49 20.39
CA SER A 179 -3.87 11.29 21.82
C SER A 179 -2.73 10.53 22.51
N LEU A 180 -2.19 9.50 21.86
CA LEU A 180 -1.05 8.73 22.36
C LEU A 180 0.21 9.61 22.46
N ALA A 181 0.52 10.36 21.41
CA ALA A 181 1.64 11.30 21.41
C ALA A 181 1.48 12.38 22.51
N GLY A 182 0.26 12.85 22.74
CA GLY A 182 -0.05 13.77 23.82
C GLY A 182 0.19 13.17 25.21
N GLN A 183 -0.26 11.94 25.45
CA GLN A 183 -0.04 11.24 26.72
C GLN A 183 1.44 11.03 27.03
N THR A 184 2.23 10.64 26.04
CA THR A 184 3.67 10.38 26.20
C THR A 184 4.48 11.66 26.41
N SER A 185 4.06 12.78 25.82
CA SER A 185 4.75 14.07 25.90
C SER A 185 4.20 15.01 27.00
N GLY A 186 3.06 14.68 27.61
CA GLY A 186 2.35 15.56 28.54
C GLY A 186 1.69 16.78 27.87
N MET A 187 1.49 16.73 26.57
CA MET A 187 0.87 17.78 25.75
C MET A 187 -0.58 17.42 25.43
N THR A 188 -1.38 18.42 25.09
CA THR A 188 -2.73 18.15 24.61
C THR A 188 -2.70 17.64 23.16
N ARG A 189 -3.78 16.95 22.73
CA ARG A 189 -3.97 16.54 21.32
C ARG A 189 -3.81 17.73 20.35
N GLY A 190 -4.36 18.89 20.73
CA GLY A 190 -4.27 20.10 19.91
C GLY A 190 -2.83 20.61 19.76
N ASP A 191 -2.06 20.61 20.86
CA ASP A 191 -0.66 21.02 20.84
C ASP A 191 0.18 20.11 19.95
N ILE A 192 -0.07 18.78 20.00
CA ILE A 192 0.61 17.80 19.13
C ILE A 192 0.25 18.03 17.67
N ALA A 193 -1.05 18.27 17.37
CA ALA A 193 -1.48 18.56 16.00
C ALA A 193 -0.81 19.84 15.45
N ASP A 194 -0.78 20.91 16.25
CA ASP A 194 -0.13 22.17 15.87
C ASP A 194 1.39 21.99 15.67
N MET A 195 2.04 21.26 16.57
CA MET A 195 3.47 20.95 16.45
C MET A 195 3.76 20.14 15.19
N SER A 196 2.95 19.14 14.85
CA SER A 196 3.09 18.34 13.62
C SER A 196 2.99 19.20 12.37
N VAL A 197 2.03 20.13 12.33
CA VAL A 197 1.89 21.08 11.22
C VAL A 197 3.12 22.00 11.12
N MET A 198 3.61 22.51 12.24
CA MET A 198 4.81 23.37 12.27
C MET A 198 6.06 22.63 11.76
N MET A 199 6.23 21.37 12.14
CA MET A 199 7.35 20.55 11.66
C MET A 199 7.28 20.34 10.14
N MET A 200 6.11 19.99 9.59
CA MET A 200 5.92 19.87 8.15
C MET A 200 6.17 21.19 7.41
N GLN A 201 5.71 22.32 7.96
CA GLN A 201 6.00 23.63 7.40
C GLN A 201 7.50 23.90 7.35
N ALA A 202 8.23 23.58 8.41
CA ALA A 202 9.67 23.78 8.46
C ALA A 202 10.43 22.92 7.41
N GLU A 203 10.03 21.66 7.23
CA GLU A 203 10.63 20.76 6.24
C GLU A 203 10.34 21.21 4.79
N LEU A 204 9.12 21.68 4.54
CA LEU A 204 8.69 22.11 3.20
C LEU A 204 9.10 23.55 2.87
N MET A 205 9.77 24.29 3.79
CA MET A 205 10.18 25.68 3.57
C MET A 205 11.07 25.87 2.35
N GLN A 206 11.86 24.87 2.01
CA GLN A 206 12.73 24.89 0.82
C GLN A 206 11.97 24.70 -0.51
N TYR A 207 10.68 24.31 -0.46
CA TYR A 207 9.80 24.07 -1.59
C TYR A 207 8.48 24.87 -1.43
N PRO A 208 8.51 26.21 -1.56
CA PRO A 208 7.37 27.06 -1.18
C PRO A 208 6.09 26.78 -2.00
N ASP A 209 6.20 26.44 -3.27
CA ASP A 209 5.04 26.11 -4.10
C ASP A 209 4.38 24.79 -3.64
N LEU A 210 5.18 23.80 -3.32
CA LEU A 210 4.71 22.52 -2.77
C LEU A 210 4.08 22.73 -1.38
N ALA A 211 4.73 23.53 -0.52
CA ALA A 211 4.23 23.84 0.81
C ALA A 211 2.83 24.50 0.74
N ASN A 212 2.65 25.49 -0.13
CA ASN A 212 1.37 26.17 -0.29
C ASN A 212 0.26 25.25 -0.80
N MET A 213 0.58 24.22 -1.56
CA MET A 213 -0.38 23.26 -2.08
C MET A 213 -0.73 22.17 -1.05
N VAL A 214 0.25 21.68 -0.30
CA VAL A 214 0.12 20.47 0.52
C VAL A 214 -0.23 20.77 1.98
N ILE A 215 0.29 21.86 2.56
CA ILE A 215 0.10 22.14 3.99
C ILE A 215 -1.36 22.40 4.38
N PRO A 216 -2.16 23.23 3.65
CA PRO A 216 -3.52 23.52 4.05
C PRO A 216 -4.42 22.28 4.17
N PRO A 217 -4.46 21.36 3.17
CA PRO A 217 -5.27 20.15 3.30
C PRO A 217 -4.74 19.19 4.39
N LEU A 218 -3.42 19.07 4.58
CA LEU A 218 -2.84 18.26 5.64
C LEU A 218 -3.14 18.82 7.03
N GLU A 219 -3.05 20.13 7.23
CA GLU A 219 -3.42 20.78 8.48
C GLU A 219 -4.89 20.51 8.83
N GLN A 220 -5.78 20.65 7.84
CA GLN A 220 -7.20 20.36 8.04
C GLN A 220 -7.40 18.90 8.44
N PHE A 221 -6.74 17.97 7.73
CA PHE A 221 -6.81 16.55 7.99
C PHE A 221 -6.28 16.18 9.37
N ILE A 222 -5.10 16.66 9.78
CA ILE A 222 -4.50 16.39 11.09
C ILE A 222 -5.38 16.91 12.24
N LYS A 223 -5.97 18.11 12.06
CA LYS A 223 -6.77 18.74 13.11
C LYS A 223 -8.18 18.19 13.24
N ARG A 224 -8.79 17.74 12.14
CA ARG A 224 -10.21 17.40 12.05
C ARG A 224 -10.50 15.97 11.63
N GLY A 225 -9.50 15.23 11.13
CA GLY A 225 -9.73 13.97 10.46
C GLY A 225 -10.43 14.16 9.10
N GLY A 226 -11.09 13.13 8.64
CA GLY A 226 -11.84 13.12 7.38
C GLY A 226 -11.12 12.37 6.28
N GLN A 227 -11.12 12.89 5.07
CA GLN A 227 -10.49 12.28 3.91
C GLN A 227 -9.36 13.16 3.38
N LEU A 228 -8.24 12.54 3.07
CA LEU A 228 -7.12 13.13 2.33
C LEU A 228 -7.04 12.45 0.96
N VAL A 229 -7.03 13.22 -0.11
CA VAL A 229 -6.94 12.71 -1.48
C VAL A 229 -5.75 13.37 -2.17
N VAL A 230 -4.94 12.56 -2.81
CA VAL A 230 -3.86 12.97 -3.71
C VAL A 230 -4.15 12.40 -5.08
N SER A 231 -4.32 13.25 -6.08
CA SER A 231 -4.54 12.85 -7.46
C SER A 231 -3.50 13.47 -8.38
N ILE A 232 -3.09 12.70 -9.39
CA ILE A 232 -2.22 13.15 -10.47
C ILE A 232 -2.95 12.82 -11.77
N GLU A 233 -3.26 13.85 -12.50
CA GLU A 233 -3.80 13.78 -13.86
C GLU A 233 -2.79 14.51 -14.78
N PRO A 234 -2.33 13.89 -15.87
CA PRO A 234 -1.36 14.50 -16.80
C PRO A 234 -1.93 15.66 -17.58
#